data_e12fb83362f73322ab22475af4ac84b0
#
_entry.id   e12fb83362f73322ab22475af4ac84b0
#
_cell.length_a   1.000
_cell.length_b   1.000
_cell.length_c   1.000
_cell.angle_alpha   90.00
_cell.angle_beta   90.00
_cell.angle_gamma   90.00
#
_symmetry.space_group_name_H-M   'P 1'
#
loop_
_entity.id
_entity.type
_entity.pdbx_description
1 polymer ?
#
loop_
_entity_poly.entity_id
_entity_poly.type
_entity_poly.pdbx_seq_one_letter_code
_entity_poly.pdbx_strand_id
1 'polypeptide(L)'
;SLYTSVIPNMLVHNIPKLIAESGATKFYICNLMTQPGETDHYNVYDHVSAIIKHSSRYVIDYVIANDELISESQIANYKFKGAKQVLIDENQVKKLEEMNIRVISSNFVEIKNNYIRHNSDKIGQLLLNYTKEKIKPKE
;
A
#
# COMPACT_ATOMS: atom_id res chain seq x y z
N SER A 1 -1.78 -8.73 -4.98
CA SER A 1 -0.37 -9.13 -5.15
C SER A 1 0.43 -8.05 -5.85
N LEU A 2 1.66 -7.80 -5.39
CA LEU A 2 2.54 -6.79 -5.98
C LEU A 2 2.94 -7.18 -7.41
N TYR A 3 3.56 -8.37 -7.57
CA TYR A 3 4.15 -8.79 -8.85
C TYR A 3 3.16 -9.44 -9.81
N THR A 4 2.03 -9.93 -9.35
CA THR A 4 1.05 -10.57 -10.23
C THR A 4 -0.17 -9.69 -10.53
N SER A 5 -0.38 -8.59 -9.81
CA SER A 5 -1.56 -7.73 -10.01
C SER A 5 -1.22 -6.26 -10.20
N VAL A 6 -0.29 -5.67 -9.42
CA VAL A 6 0.02 -4.25 -9.51
C VAL A 6 1.05 -3.98 -10.62
N ILE A 7 2.23 -4.59 -10.52
CA ILE A 7 3.33 -4.35 -11.46
C ILE A 7 2.97 -4.70 -12.90
N PRO A 8 2.27 -5.81 -13.22
CA PRO A 8 1.89 -6.11 -14.60
C PRO A 8 1.10 -5.00 -15.29
N ASN A 9 0.23 -4.30 -14.55
CA ASN A 9 -0.50 -3.16 -15.09
C ASN A 9 0.43 -1.97 -15.36
N MET A 10 1.49 -1.80 -14.55
CA MET A 10 2.49 -0.75 -14.75
C MET A 10 3.41 -1.03 -15.94
N LEU A 11 3.50 -2.26 -16.40
CA LEU A 11 4.29 -2.65 -17.59
C LEU A 11 3.53 -2.43 -18.92
N VAL A 12 2.24 -2.17 -18.88
CA VAL A 12 1.47 -1.86 -20.09
C VAL A 12 1.90 -0.50 -20.64
N HIS A 13 2.18 -0.47 -21.95
CA HIS A 13 2.65 0.75 -22.62
C HIS A 13 1.77 1.97 -22.32
N ASN A 14 2.39 3.08 -21.98
CA ASN A 14 1.77 4.37 -21.60
C ASN A 14 0.96 4.39 -20.29
N ILE A 15 0.59 3.29 -19.65
CA ILE A 15 -0.21 3.31 -18.42
C ILE A 15 0.49 4.09 -17.30
N PRO A 16 1.77 3.85 -16.96
CA PRO A 16 2.44 4.64 -15.91
C PRO A 16 2.50 6.14 -16.24
N LYS A 17 2.71 6.47 -17.52
CA LYS A 17 2.74 7.87 -17.97
C LYS A 17 1.37 8.53 -17.77
N LEU A 18 0.29 7.89 -18.21
CA LEU A 18 -1.07 8.40 -18.06
C LEU A 18 -1.46 8.57 -16.59
N ILE A 19 -1.08 7.61 -15.73
CA ILE A 19 -1.29 7.72 -14.28
C ILE A 19 -0.51 8.91 -13.72
N ALA A 20 0.77 9.06 -14.08
CA ALA A 20 1.63 10.14 -13.58
C ALA A 20 1.12 11.53 -14.01
N GLU A 21 0.64 11.66 -15.25
CA GLU A 21 0.11 12.91 -15.84
C GLU A 21 -1.35 13.19 -15.39
N SER A 22 -2.01 12.22 -14.80
CA SER A 22 -3.38 12.40 -14.28
C SER A 22 -3.40 13.43 -13.15
N GLY A 23 -4.38 14.32 -13.16
CA GLY A 23 -4.69 15.24 -12.05
C GLY A 23 -5.31 14.54 -10.82
N ALA A 24 -5.61 13.24 -10.90
CA ALA A 24 -6.16 12.48 -9.80
C ALA A 24 -5.10 12.22 -8.71
N THR A 25 -5.54 12.14 -7.46
CA THR A 25 -4.67 11.70 -6.35
C THR A 25 -4.47 10.19 -6.42
N LYS A 26 -3.23 9.75 -6.34
CA LYS A 26 -2.83 8.36 -6.51
C LYS A 26 -2.48 7.74 -5.16
N PHE A 27 -3.26 6.75 -4.75
CA PHE A 27 -3.06 5.99 -3.53
C PHE A 27 -2.56 4.59 -3.84
N TYR A 28 -1.51 4.16 -3.17
CA TYR A 28 -1.10 2.76 -3.12
C TYR A 28 -1.49 2.17 -1.77
N ILE A 29 -2.34 1.15 -1.77
CA ILE A 29 -2.68 0.38 -0.57
C ILE A 29 -1.70 -0.77 -0.47
N CYS A 30 -0.77 -0.69 0.49
CA CYS A 30 0.30 -1.67 0.63
C CYS A 30 -0.23 -3.01 1.17
N ASN A 31 0.34 -4.10 0.70
CA ASN A 31 0.01 -5.43 1.19
C ASN A 31 0.18 -5.53 2.71
N LEU A 32 -0.71 -6.23 3.40
CA LEU A 32 -0.61 -6.51 4.85
C LEU A 32 0.39 -7.62 5.17
N MET A 33 0.55 -8.56 4.24
CA MET A 33 1.38 -9.74 4.40
C MET A 33 2.28 -9.91 3.19
N THR A 34 3.49 -10.41 3.42
CA THR A 34 4.37 -10.83 2.33
C THR A 34 3.79 -12.03 1.61
N GLN A 35 4.20 -12.23 0.37
CA GLN A 35 3.89 -13.41 -0.42
C GLN A 35 5.17 -14.25 -0.55
N PRO A 36 5.21 -15.45 0.05
CA PRO A 36 6.36 -16.33 -0.05
C PRO A 36 6.74 -16.63 -1.51
N GLY A 37 8.03 -16.48 -1.82
CA GLY A 37 8.55 -16.64 -3.17
C GLY A 37 8.45 -15.39 -4.07
N GLU A 38 7.74 -14.32 -3.64
CA GLU A 38 7.59 -13.09 -4.41
C GLU A 38 8.11 -11.85 -3.66
N THR A 39 7.66 -11.65 -2.43
CA THR A 39 7.97 -10.47 -1.62
C THR A 39 8.56 -10.84 -0.26
N ASP A 40 9.37 -11.90 -0.23
CA ASP A 40 10.05 -12.30 0.99
C ASP A 40 10.90 -11.16 1.55
N HIS A 41 10.73 -10.90 2.83
CA HIS A 41 11.40 -9.83 3.57
C HIS A 41 11.07 -8.38 3.12
N TYR A 42 10.10 -8.18 2.23
CA TYR A 42 9.69 -6.84 1.83
C TYR A 42 8.97 -6.11 2.98
N ASN A 43 9.38 -4.89 3.22
CA ASN A 43 8.66 -3.90 4.02
C ASN A 43 7.85 -2.95 3.09
N VAL A 44 7.22 -1.92 3.64
CA VAL A 44 6.42 -0.96 2.86
C VAL A 44 7.26 -0.21 1.83
N TYR A 45 8.47 0.23 2.23
CA TYR A 45 9.39 0.93 1.32
C TYR A 45 9.81 0.05 0.14
N ASP A 46 10.05 -1.26 0.36
CA ASP A 46 10.44 -2.20 -0.69
C ASP A 46 9.32 -2.39 -1.71
N HIS A 47 8.05 -2.48 -1.24
CA HIS A 47 6.88 -2.56 -2.12
C HIS A 47 6.76 -1.33 -3.02
N VAL A 48 6.88 -0.13 -2.45
CA VAL A 48 6.82 1.13 -3.21
C VAL A 48 7.99 1.23 -4.19
N SER A 49 9.20 0.91 -3.73
CA SER A 49 10.40 0.92 -4.57
C SER A 49 10.29 -0.01 -5.78
N ALA A 50 9.69 -1.21 -5.58
CA ALA A 50 9.44 -2.14 -6.66
C ALA A 50 8.45 -1.56 -7.70
N ILE A 51 7.38 -0.90 -7.28
CA ILE A 51 6.44 -0.24 -8.21
C ILE A 51 7.15 0.86 -9.01
N ILE A 52 7.89 1.73 -8.33
CA ILE A 52 8.59 2.85 -8.96
C ILE A 52 9.65 2.36 -9.96
N LYS A 53 10.38 1.31 -9.60
CA LYS A 53 11.40 0.69 -10.47
C LYS A 53 10.82 0.22 -11.80
N HIS A 54 9.56 -0.23 -11.81
CA HIS A 54 8.88 -0.75 -12.99
C HIS A 54 7.95 0.28 -13.66
N SER A 55 7.91 1.51 -13.16
CA SER A 55 7.01 2.54 -13.67
C SER A 55 7.64 3.93 -13.62
N SER A 56 7.22 4.76 -12.68
CA SER A 56 7.71 6.12 -12.43
C SER A 56 7.38 6.49 -10.98
N ARG A 57 8.21 7.36 -10.37
CA ARG A 57 7.93 7.89 -9.02
C ARG A 57 6.61 8.68 -8.93
N TYR A 58 6.08 9.15 -10.05
CA TYR A 58 4.88 9.98 -10.10
C TYR A 58 3.56 9.18 -10.12
N VAL A 59 3.62 7.86 -10.07
CA VAL A 59 2.42 7.01 -10.03
C VAL A 59 1.85 6.82 -8.62
N ILE A 60 2.52 7.34 -7.59
CA ILE A 60 2.10 7.24 -6.18
C ILE A 60 2.27 8.62 -5.53
N ASP A 61 1.18 9.16 -4.96
CA ASP A 61 1.22 10.35 -4.10
C ASP A 61 1.15 9.96 -2.61
N TYR A 62 0.40 8.89 -2.30
CA TYR A 62 0.18 8.40 -0.95
C TYR A 62 0.32 6.90 -0.86
N VAL A 63 0.89 6.44 0.25
CA VAL A 63 0.88 5.03 0.66
C VAL A 63 -0.01 4.86 1.87
N ILE A 64 -0.95 3.94 1.78
CA ILE A 64 -1.75 3.48 2.93
C ILE A 64 -1.09 2.20 3.45
N ALA A 65 -0.61 2.23 4.68
CA ALA A 65 0.14 1.15 5.31
C ALA A 65 -0.46 0.78 6.67
N ASN A 66 -0.33 -0.47 7.04
CA ASN A 66 -0.73 -0.93 8.36
C ASN A 66 0.43 -0.76 9.36
N ASP A 67 0.13 -0.20 10.54
CA ASP A 67 1.07 -0.01 11.64
C ASP A 67 0.75 -0.88 12.88
N GLU A 68 -0.36 -1.60 12.86
CA GLU A 68 -0.78 -2.47 13.95
C GLU A 68 -0.20 -3.87 13.83
N LEU A 69 0.31 -4.39 14.95
CA LEU A 69 0.82 -5.75 15.03
C LEU A 69 -0.32 -6.77 15.05
N ILE A 70 -0.22 -7.77 14.19
CA ILE A 70 -1.09 -8.95 14.20
C ILE A 70 -0.49 -9.98 15.16
N SER A 71 -1.30 -10.60 16.01
CA SER A 71 -0.81 -11.58 16.97
C SER A 71 -0.18 -12.80 16.28
N GLU A 72 0.83 -13.39 16.90
CA GLU A 72 1.50 -14.59 16.37
C GLU A 72 0.54 -15.73 16.12
N SER A 73 -0.46 -15.92 16.98
CA SER A 73 -1.49 -16.95 16.81
C SER A 73 -2.35 -16.74 15.57
N GLN A 74 -2.65 -15.48 15.22
CA GLN A 74 -3.41 -15.13 14.02
C GLN A 74 -2.56 -15.32 12.76
N ILE A 75 -1.27 -14.97 12.81
CA ILE A 75 -0.33 -15.21 11.70
C ILE A 75 -0.12 -16.70 11.49
N ALA A 76 0.03 -17.49 12.57
CA ALA A 76 0.22 -18.93 12.48
C ALA A 76 -0.98 -19.64 11.82
N ASN A 77 -2.18 -19.11 12.01
CA ASN A 77 -3.41 -19.62 11.39
C ASN A 77 -3.67 -19.05 9.98
N TYR A 78 -2.84 -18.15 9.52
CA TYR A 78 -3.00 -17.57 8.19
C TYR A 78 -2.78 -18.60 7.09
N LYS A 79 -3.61 -18.54 6.05
CA LYS A 79 -3.64 -19.55 4.96
C LYS A 79 -2.30 -19.73 4.24
N PHE A 80 -1.54 -18.65 4.10
CA PHE A 80 -0.26 -18.69 3.39
C PHE A 80 0.89 -18.87 4.37
N LYS A 81 1.28 -20.14 4.58
CA LYS A 81 2.41 -20.47 5.46
C LYS A 81 3.70 -19.80 5.00
N GLY A 82 4.46 -19.27 5.94
CA GLY A 82 5.70 -18.54 5.67
C GLY A 82 5.53 -17.05 5.37
N ALA A 83 4.29 -16.55 5.17
CA ALA A 83 4.05 -15.13 5.05
C ALA A 83 4.37 -14.40 6.35
N LYS A 84 4.96 -13.20 6.23
CA LYS A 84 5.23 -12.30 7.34
C LYS A 84 4.41 -11.03 7.20
N GLN A 85 4.11 -10.38 8.29
CA GLN A 85 3.44 -9.08 8.26
C GLN A 85 4.34 -8.02 7.62
N VAL A 86 3.73 -7.19 6.78
CA VAL A 86 4.37 -6.00 6.21
C VAL A 86 4.04 -4.82 7.12
N LEU A 87 5.06 -4.27 7.76
CA LEU A 87 4.95 -3.14 8.68
C LEU A 87 5.69 -1.93 8.14
N ILE A 88 5.31 -0.77 8.66
CA ILE A 88 5.99 0.50 8.41
C ILE A 88 6.64 0.98 9.71
N ASP A 89 7.82 1.57 9.60
CA ASP A 89 8.55 2.23 10.67
C ASP A 89 8.91 3.68 10.31
N GLU A 90 9.39 4.44 11.28
CA GLU A 90 9.74 5.86 11.09
C GLU A 90 10.84 6.07 10.03
N ASN A 91 11.79 5.15 9.90
CA ASN A 91 12.85 5.26 8.89
C ASN A 91 12.30 5.09 7.47
N GLN A 92 11.37 4.14 7.29
CA GLN A 92 10.68 3.95 6.01
C GLN A 92 9.82 5.18 5.68
N VAL A 93 9.11 5.76 6.65
CA VAL A 93 8.34 7.00 6.48
C VAL A 93 9.23 8.10 5.94
N LYS A 94 10.37 8.38 6.58
CA LYS A 94 11.33 9.40 6.13
C LYS A 94 11.80 9.18 4.69
N LYS A 95 12.18 7.93 4.35
CA LYS A 95 12.61 7.60 2.99
C LYS A 95 11.51 7.83 1.94
N LEU A 96 10.26 7.53 2.27
CA LEU A 96 9.12 7.76 1.37
C LEU A 96 8.82 9.25 1.23
N GLU A 97 8.90 10.01 2.31
CA GLU A 97 8.73 11.48 2.29
C GLU A 97 9.81 12.17 1.47
N GLU A 98 11.08 11.72 1.54
CA GLU A 98 12.17 12.19 0.67
C GLU A 98 11.88 11.96 -0.82
N MET A 99 11.07 10.96 -1.13
CA MET A 99 10.54 10.69 -2.48
C MET A 99 9.27 11.50 -2.81
N ASN A 100 8.83 12.42 -1.92
CA ASN A 100 7.55 13.12 -1.99
C ASN A 100 6.33 12.20 -2.00
N ILE A 101 6.40 11.06 -1.32
CA ILE A 101 5.30 10.13 -1.11
C ILE A 101 4.86 10.24 0.35
N ARG A 102 3.62 10.62 0.58
CA ARG A 102 3.07 10.73 1.94
C ARG A 102 2.60 9.37 2.44
N VAL A 103 2.79 9.11 3.72
CA VAL A 103 2.36 7.87 4.37
C VAL A 103 1.14 8.13 5.24
N ILE A 104 0.14 7.28 5.09
CA ILE A 104 -1.02 7.21 5.97
C ILE A 104 -0.98 5.84 6.63
N SER A 105 -0.67 5.80 7.94
CA SER A 105 -0.62 4.56 8.69
C SER A 105 -1.72 4.50 9.76
N SER A 106 -2.25 3.33 9.95
CA SER A 106 -3.25 3.02 10.99
C SER A 106 -3.48 1.51 11.00
N ASN A 107 -4.24 1.03 11.97
CA ASN A 107 -4.78 -0.33 11.92
C ASN A 107 -5.78 -0.47 10.76
N PHE A 108 -5.35 -1.08 9.67
CA PHE A 108 -6.16 -1.40 8.49
C PHE A 108 -6.44 -2.90 8.34
N VAL A 109 -6.21 -3.69 9.41
CA VAL A 109 -6.40 -5.14 9.39
C VAL A 109 -7.84 -5.52 9.74
N GLU A 110 -8.38 -6.44 9.01
CA GLU A 110 -9.56 -7.23 9.36
C GLU A 110 -9.23 -8.72 9.29
N ILE A 111 -9.60 -9.47 10.32
CA ILE A 111 -9.40 -10.93 10.36
C ILE A 111 -10.76 -11.61 10.30
N LYS A 112 -10.98 -12.37 9.24
CA LYS A 112 -12.22 -13.12 9.03
C LYS A 112 -11.92 -14.50 8.46
N ASN A 113 -12.43 -15.55 9.11
CA ASN A 113 -12.25 -16.94 8.68
C ASN A 113 -10.77 -17.31 8.43
N ASN A 114 -9.87 -16.94 9.33
CA ASN A 114 -8.40 -17.12 9.22
C ASN A 114 -7.74 -16.41 8.02
N TYR A 115 -8.44 -15.46 7.40
CA TYR A 115 -7.85 -14.58 6.40
C TYR A 115 -7.52 -13.24 7.03
N ILE A 116 -6.29 -12.78 6.80
CA ILE A 116 -5.86 -11.43 7.10
C ILE A 116 -6.13 -10.58 5.86
N ARG A 117 -6.99 -9.60 5.98
CA ARG A 117 -7.43 -8.74 4.88
C ARG A 117 -7.41 -7.28 5.29
N HIS A 118 -7.44 -6.40 4.31
CA HIS A 118 -7.68 -4.99 4.57
C HIS A 118 -9.11 -4.77 5.07
N ASN A 119 -9.25 -3.92 6.08
CA ASN A 119 -10.54 -3.38 6.48
C ASN A 119 -11.00 -2.39 5.39
N SER A 120 -11.80 -2.91 4.46
CA SER A 120 -12.27 -2.17 3.28
C SER A 120 -13.12 -0.95 3.65
N ASP A 121 -13.93 -1.06 4.71
CA ASP A 121 -14.80 0.04 5.16
C ASP A 121 -13.96 1.19 5.70
N LYS A 122 -12.96 0.89 6.52
CA LYS A 122 -12.05 1.90 7.07
C LYS A 122 -11.23 2.59 5.98
N ILE A 123 -10.70 1.83 5.01
CA ILE A 123 -9.98 2.40 3.88
C ILE A 123 -10.92 3.22 2.99
N GLY A 124 -12.10 2.71 2.69
CA GLY A 124 -13.11 3.42 1.90
C GLY A 124 -13.51 4.76 2.54
N GLN A 125 -13.74 4.77 3.85
CA GLN A 125 -14.04 5.99 4.60
C GLN A 125 -12.88 6.99 4.58
N LEU A 126 -11.64 6.52 4.73
CA LEU A 126 -10.44 7.35 4.61
C LEU A 126 -10.38 8.06 3.24
N LEU A 127 -10.54 7.30 2.16
CA LEU A 127 -10.50 7.83 0.79
C LEU A 127 -11.63 8.83 0.53
N LEU A 128 -12.85 8.54 1.01
CA LEU A 128 -13.99 9.47 0.92
C LEU A 128 -13.75 10.78 1.66
N ASN A 129 -13.20 10.71 2.86
CA ASN A 129 -12.90 11.92 3.65
C ASN A 129 -11.83 12.77 2.95
N TYR A 130 -10.80 12.11 2.40
CA TYR A 130 -9.75 12.79 1.66
C TYR A 130 -10.28 13.53 0.41
N THR A 131 -11.21 12.92 -0.33
CA THR A 131 -11.83 13.56 -1.50
C THR A 131 -12.72 14.73 -1.10
N LYS A 132 -13.47 14.62 0.00
CA LYS A 132 -14.32 15.70 0.52
C LYS A 132 -13.52 16.93 0.95
N GLU A 133 -12.33 16.74 1.53
CA GLU A 133 -11.45 17.86 1.92
C GLU A 133 -10.90 18.62 0.70
N LYS A 134 -10.64 17.93 -0.39
CA LYS A 134 -10.17 18.55 -1.64
C LYS A 134 -11.27 19.28 -2.42
N ILE A 135 -12.54 18.91 -2.24
CA ILE A 135 -13.68 19.50 -2.95
C ILE A 135 -14.20 20.77 -2.24
N LYS A 136 -13.82 21.02 -0.99
CA LYS A 136 -14.19 22.29 -0.32
C LYS A 136 -13.57 23.45 -1.09
N PRO A 137 -14.39 24.46 -1.53
CA PRO A 137 -13.85 25.68 -2.13
C PRO A 137 -12.85 26.30 -1.14
N LYS A 138 -11.71 26.75 -1.64
CA LYS A 138 -10.84 27.64 -0.86
C LYS A 138 -11.64 28.93 -0.65
N GLU A 139 -12.08 29.20 0.59
CA GLU A 139 -12.58 30.52 1.00
C GLU A 139 -11.51 31.57 0.80
#